data_78ca6a7f54c954c00ce15431e6a9d1ef
#
_entry.id   78ca6a7f54c954c00ce15431e6a9d1ef
#
_cell.length_a   1.000
_cell.length_b   1.000
_cell.length_c   1.000
_cell.angle_alpha   90.00
_cell.angle_beta   90.00
_cell.angle_gamma   90.00
#
_symmetry.space_group_name_H-M   'P 1'
#
loop_
_entity.id
_entity.type
_entity.pdbx_description
1 polymer ?
#
loop_
_entity_poly.entity_id
_entity_poly.type
_entity_poly.pdbx_seq_one_letter_code
_entity_poly.pdbx_strand_id
1 'polypeptide(L)'
;TFDAPPKRAISNDVNLTEMMLALKLQDHMVGYTGVSGWKTLDESLREGIKELPELSPKYPSKEVLLNADADFYFAGWNYGMKVGGEVTPETLDSFGIKVYELTESCIHIMAKAKPTMDDMFIDLINLGKIFRVEERAEALVEGYKKGLSEISSRLSDVKAPVRVFVYDSGTEKPFTSGRFGIP
;
A
#
# COMPACT_ATOMS: atom_id res chain seq x y z
N THR A 1 12.82 -1.37 -13.79
CA THR A 1 12.83 -2.74 -14.34
C THR A 1 13.34 -3.69 -13.29
N PHE A 2 12.76 -4.89 -13.19
CA PHE A 2 13.15 -5.94 -12.26
C PHE A 2 13.58 -7.16 -13.06
N ASP A 3 14.83 -7.56 -12.96
CA ASP A 3 15.38 -8.73 -13.67
C ASP A 3 14.94 -10.05 -13.02
N ALA A 4 14.77 -10.02 -11.70
CA ALA A 4 14.27 -11.12 -10.89
C ALA A 4 13.29 -10.60 -9.82
N PRO A 5 12.42 -11.48 -9.26
CA PRO A 5 11.58 -11.12 -8.14
C PRO A 5 12.42 -10.70 -6.92
N PRO A 6 12.03 -9.65 -6.20
CA PRO A 6 12.66 -9.30 -4.94
C PRO A 6 12.57 -10.44 -3.93
N LYS A 7 13.56 -10.55 -3.05
CA LYS A 7 13.63 -11.60 -2.02
C LYS A 7 13.64 -11.05 -0.60
N ARG A 8 13.86 -9.75 -0.47
CA ARG A 8 14.00 -9.07 0.82
C ARG A 8 13.17 -7.79 0.82
N ALA A 9 11.87 -7.95 0.52
CA ALA A 9 10.94 -6.85 0.41
C ALA A 9 10.51 -6.32 1.78
N ILE A 10 10.31 -5.01 1.86
CA ILE A 10 9.70 -4.32 2.99
C ILE A 10 8.49 -3.54 2.47
N SER A 11 7.36 -3.62 3.14
CA SER A 11 6.19 -2.75 2.92
C SER A 11 6.07 -1.72 4.03
N ASN A 12 5.52 -0.55 3.70
CA ASN A 12 5.25 0.49 4.69
C ASN A 12 3.76 0.76 4.80
N ASP A 13 3.29 0.94 6.05
CA ASP A 13 1.89 1.21 6.38
C ASP A 13 0.95 0.00 6.17
N VAL A 14 -0.26 0.08 6.73
CA VAL A 14 -1.23 -1.03 6.76
C VAL A 14 -1.69 -1.39 5.35
N ASN A 15 -2.17 -0.43 4.59
CA ASN A 15 -2.75 -0.66 3.27
C ASN A 15 -1.76 -1.29 2.28
N LEU A 16 -0.48 -0.86 2.29
CA LEU A 16 0.54 -1.44 1.42
C LEU A 16 0.92 -2.86 1.88
N THR A 17 0.98 -3.06 3.21
CA THR A 17 1.23 -4.39 3.77
C THR A 17 0.09 -5.35 3.42
N GLU A 18 -1.17 -4.92 3.52
CA GLU A 18 -2.33 -5.71 3.11
C GLU A 18 -2.30 -6.10 1.63
N MET A 19 -1.83 -5.22 0.74
CA MET A 19 -1.65 -5.55 -0.68
C MET A 19 -0.63 -6.68 -0.88
N MET A 20 0.49 -6.65 -0.15
CA MET A 20 1.49 -7.72 -0.18
C MET A 20 0.92 -9.04 0.34
N LEU A 21 0.14 -9.00 1.43
CA LEU A 21 -0.51 -10.18 2.00
C LEU A 21 -1.60 -10.75 1.08
N ALA A 22 -2.41 -9.90 0.45
CA ALA A 22 -3.44 -10.31 -0.50
C ALA A 22 -2.84 -11.07 -1.69
N LEU A 23 -1.64 -10.67 -2.11
CA LEU A 23 -0.85 -11.36 -3.13
C LEU A 23 -0.03 -12.54 -2.57
N LYS A 24 -0.14 -12.87 -1.27
CA LYS A 24 0.60 -13.95 -0.60
C LYS A 24 2.11 -13.86 -0.84
N LEU A 25 2.68 -12.69 -0.59
CA LEU A 25 4.10 -12.40 -0.82
C LEU A 25 4.97 -12.47 0.45
N GLN A 26 4.47 -13.05 1.55
CA GLN A 26 5.19 -13.13 2.83
C GLN A 26 6.58 -13.76 2.68
N ASP A 27 6.71 -14.81 1.87
CA ASP A 27 7.99 -15.49 1.61
C ASP A 27 9.04 -14.60 0.91
N HIS A 28 8.61 -13.49 0.33
CA HIS A 28 9.47 -12.47 -0.27
C HIS A 28 9.77 -11.31 0.67
N MET A 29 9.15 -11.27 1.84
CA MET A 29 9.26 -10.14 2.78
C MET A 29 10.24 -10.46 3.90
N VAL A 30 11.01 -9.46 4.30
CA VAL A 30 11.87 -9.51 5.51
C VAL A 30 11.27 -8.73 6.67
N GLY A 31 10.17 -8.01 6.44
CA GLY A 31 9.45 -7.26 7.45
C GLY A 31 8.56 -6.19 6.87
N TYR A 32 8.00 -5.41 7.76
CA TYR A 32 7.16 -4.27 7.43
C TYR A 32 7.43 -3.11 8.39
N THR A 33 6.89 -1.93 8.09
CA THR A 33 7.08 -0.71 8.88
C THR A 33 5.78 0.10 8.95
N GLY A 34 5.66 0.98 9.97
CA GLY A 34 4.60 1.99 10.03
C GLY A 34 3.21 1.44 10.35
N VAL A 35 3.10 0.31 11.04
CA VAL A 35 1.82 -0.35 11.31
C VAL A 35 1.37 -0.14 12.76
N SER A 36 2.12 -0.63 13.75
CA SER A 36 1.68 -0.60 15.15
C SER A 36 1.79 0.77 15.82
N GLY A 37 2.58 1.67 15.28
CA GLY A 37 2.85 2.98 15.89
C GLY A 37 1.64 3.91 15.98
N TRP A 38 0.61 3.68 15.18
CA TRP A 38 -0.59 4.51 15.10
C TRP A 38 -1.85 3.83 14.56
N LYS A 39 -1.82 2.54 14.36
CA LYS A 39 -2.95 1.78 13.81
C LYS A 39 -3.43 0.71 14.79
N THR A 40 -4.73 0.50 14.84
CA THR A 40 -5.29 -0.69 15.45
C THR A 40 -5.41 -1.75 14.36
N LEU A 41 -4.77 -2.91 14.58
CA LEU A 41 -4.76 -4.00 13.62
C LEU A 41 -6.01 -4.87 13.79
N ASP A 42 -6.65 -5.22 12.70
CA ASP A 42 -7.64 -6.29 12.71
C ASP A 42 -6.97 -7.68 12.85
N GLU A 43 -7.78 -8.69 13.07
CA GLU A 43 -7.30 -10.04 13.32
C GLU A 43 -6.67 -10.67 12.06
N SER A 44 -7.22 -10.39 10.89
CA SER A 44 -6.73 -10.97 9.63
C SER A 44 -5.34 -10.43 9.28
N LEU A 45 -5.11 -9.13 9.49
CA LEU A 45 -3.81 -8.53 9.29
C LEU A 45 -2.79 -9.07 10.30
N ARG A 46 -3.16 -9.15 11.59
CA ARG A 46 -2.28 -9.72 12.63
C ARG A 46 -1.85 -11.14 12.30
N GLU A 47 -2.77 -11.98 11.86
CA GLU A 47 -2.45 -13.35 11.46
C GLU A 47 -1.55 -13.36 10.22
N GLY A 48 -1.80 -12.50 9.24
CA GLY A 48 -1.01 -12.40 8.01
C GLY A 48 0.44 -12.00 8.22
N ILE A 49 0.72 -11.19 9.25
CA ILE A 49 2.08 -10.66 9.54
C ILE A 49 2.78 -11.29 10.73
N LYS A 50 2.18 -12.28 11.40
CA LYS A 50 2.68 -12.83 12.67
C LYS A 50 4.12 -13.37 12.62
N GLU A 51 4.54 -13.88 11.47
CA GLU A 51 5.88 -14.40 11.25
C GLU A 51 6.86 -13.34 10.72
N LEU A 52 6.38 -12.12 10.45
CA LEU A 52 7.19 -11.02 9.92
C LEU A 52 7.51 -10.02 11.04
N PRO A 53 8.76 -9.58 11.18
CA PRO A 53 9.11 -8.54 12.15
C PRO A 53 8.60 -7.18 11.70
N GLU A 54 8.09 -6.39 12.65
CA GLU A 54 7.93 -4.95 12.44
C GLU A 54 9.28 -4.27 12.66
N LEU A 55 9.89 -3.78 11.58
CA LEU A 55 11.22 -3.20 11.61
C LEU A 55 11.23 -1.78 12.18
N SER A 56 10.11 -1.09 12.07
CA SER A 56 9.87 0.22 12.68
C SER A 56 8.36 0.41 12.91
N PRO A 57 7.93 0.82 14.11
CA PRO A 57 6.51 1.07 14.40
C PRO A 57 5.96 2.32 13.69
N LYS A 58 6.84 3.16 13.17
CA LYS A 58 6.55 4.33 12.34
C LYS A 58 7.29 4.22 11.01
N TYR A 59 7.20 5.27 10.20
CA TYR A 59 7.92 5.31 8.92
C TYR A 59 9.43 5.16 9.15
N PRO A 60 10.09 4.32 8.34
CA PRO A 60 11.48 3.97 8.60
C PRO A 60 12.43 5.10 8.21
N SER A 61 13.58 5.15 8.88
CA SER A 61 14.75 5.81 8.34
C SER A 61 15.43 4.93 7.28
N LYS A 62 16.34 5.50 6.53
CA LYS A 62 17.15 4.77 5.55
C LYS A 62 17.94 3.64 6.21
N GLU A 63 18.49 3.88 7.40
CA GLU A 63 19.26 2.88 8.15
C GLU A 63 18.45 1.64 8.50
N VAL A 64 17.15 1.78 8.79
CA VAL A 64 16.26 0.63 9.06
C VAL A 64 16.20 -0.27 7.83
N LEU A 65 16.05 0.30 6.63
CA LEU A 65 15.98 -0.44 5.39
C LEU A 65 17.32 -1.11 5.04
N LEU A 66 18.42 -0.41 5.26
CA LEU A 66 19.78 -0.94 5.04
C LEU A 66 20.12 -2.06 6.00
N ASN A 67 19.82 -1.91 7.29
CA ASN A 67 20.09 -2.93 8.31
C ASN A 67 19.27 -4.21 8.09
N ALA A 68 18.12 -4.09 7.45
CA ALA A 68 17.33 -5.25 7.05
C ALA A 68 17.83 -5.90 5.75
N ASP A 69 18.89 -5.35 5.13
CA ASP A 69 19.43 -5.81 3.84
C ASP A 69 18.32 -5.91 2.77
N ALA A 70 17.46 -4.90 2.71
CA ALA A 70 16.34 -4.87 1.80
C ALA A 70 16.79 -4.74 0.34
N ASP A 71 16.09 -5.42 -0.57
CA ASP A 71 16.27 -5.26 -2.02
C ASP A 71 15.08 -4.57 -2.69
N PHE A 72 13.98 -4.43 -1.93
CA PHE A 72 12.74 -3.82 -2.41
C PHE A 72 12.01 -3.10 -1.28
N TYR A 73 11.48 -1.93 -1.58
CA TYR A 73 10.66 -1.15 -0.67
C TYR A 73 9.36 -0.72 -1.35
N PHE A 74 8.23 -1.14 -0.80
CA PHE A 74 6.90 -0.69 -1.23
C PHE A 74 6.40 0.38 -0.29
N ALA A 75 6.34 1.61 -0.78
CA ALA A 75 5.96 2.80 -0.02
C ALA A 75 5.27 3.82 -0.91
N GLY A 76 4.77 4.88 -0.31
CA GLY A 76 4.17 5.99 -1.03
C GLY A 76 4.70 7.34 -0.56
N TRP A 77 4.47 8.36 -1.37
CA TRP A 77 4.75 9.74 -0.99
C TRP A 77 3.82 10.16 0.16
N ASN A 78 4.40 10.60 1.27
CA ASN A 78 3.78 10.76 2.59
C ASN A 78 3.34 9.45 3.27
N TYR A 79 3.66 8.30 2.67
CA TYR A 79 3.45 6.96 3.20
C TYR A 79 4.78 6.19 3.24
N GLY A 80 5.74 6.67 4.02
CA GLY A 80 7.09 6.09 4.13
C GLY A 80 8.16 6.81 3.32
N MET A 81 7.78 7.65 2.37
CA MET A 81 8.67 8.54 1.62
C MET A 81 8.25 10.00 1.75
N LYS A 82 9.20 10.92 1.58
CA LYS A 82 8.94 12.36 1.63
C LYS A 82 9.82 13.07 0.60
N VAL A 83 9.23 14.03 -0.12
CA VAL A 83 9.98 14.88 -1.05
C VAL A 83 11.11 15.61 -0.33
N GLY A 84 12.33 15.49 -0.83
CA GLY A 84 13.52 16.06 -0.18
C GLY A 84 13.97 15.36 1.10
N GLY A 85 13.35 14.22 1.44
CA GLY A 85 13.75 13.39 2.58
C GLY A 85 14.90 12.44 2.25
N GLU A 86 15.31 11.65 3.24
CA GLU A 86 16.38 10.66 3.10
C GLU A 86 15.91 9.32 2.53
N VAL A 87 14.60 9.05 2.55
CA VAL A 87 13.97 7.85 1.99
C VAL A 87 13.20 8.27 0.74
N THR A 88 13.82 8.10 -0.41
CA THR A 88 13.27 8.36 -1.74
C THR A 88 13.74 7.29 -2.72
N PRO A 89 13.10 7.10 -3.88
CA PRO A 89 13.58 6.17 -4.89
C PRO A 89 15.03 6.41 -5.28
N GLU A 90 15.44 7.68 -5.46
CA GLU A 90 16.78 8.05 -5.88
C GLU A 90 17.83 7.73 -4.80
N THR A 91 17.51 8.02 -3.54
CA THR A 91 18.45 7.76 -2.43
C THR A 91 18.62 6.26 -2.19
N LEU A 92 17.54 5.49 -2.29
CA LEU A 92 17.56 4.05 -2.06
C LEU A 92 18.20 3.27 -3.21
N ASP A 93 18.02 3.73 -4.45
CA ASP A 93 18.63 3.09 -5.64
C ASP A 93 20.16 3.02 -5.55
N SER A 94 20.80 4.03 -4.93
CA SER A 94 22.25 4.05 -4.71
C SER A 94 22.75 2.92 -3.79
N PHE A 95 21.85 2.30 -3.03
CA PHE A 95 22.12 1.16 -2.14
C PHE A 95 21.56 -0.16 -2.70
N GLY A 96 21.05 -0.16 -3.94
CA GLY A 96 20.49 -1.34 -4.58
C GLY A 96 19.05 -1.68 -4.14
N ILE A 97 18.41 -0.82 -3.34
CA ILE A 97 17.02 -1.00 -2.92
C ILE A 97 16.10 -0.40 -3.98
N LYS A 98 15.36 -1.25 -4.68
CA LYS A 98 14.36 -0.80 -5.66
C LYS A 98 13.07 -0.38 -4.95
N VAL A 99 12.48 0.71 -5.41
CA VAL A 99 11.23 1.22 -4.83
C VAL A 99 10.09 1.02 -5.82
N TYR A 100 8.96 0.56 -5.31
CA TYR A 100 7.67 0.68 -5.98
C TYR A 100 6.83 1.71 -5.22
N GLU A 101 6.39 2.72 -5.96
CA GLU A 101 5.66 3.86 -5.40
C GLU A 101 4.16 3.59 -5.48
N LEU A 102 3.44 3.70 -4.37
CA LEU A 102 1.98 3.61 -4.32
C LEU A 102 1.37 4.65 -5.29
N THR A 103 0.63 4.19 -6.28
CA THR A 103 0.12 5.03 -7.38
C THR A 103 -0.77 6.18 -6.88
N GLU A 104 -1.60 5.93 -5.88
CA GLU A 104 -2.42 6.96 -5.23
C GLU A 104 -1.58 8.12 -4.72
N SER A 105 -0.43 7.83 -4.11
CA SER A 105 0.44 8.81 -3.46
C SER A 105 1.16 9.75 -4.43
N CYS A 106 1.20 9.43 -5.71
CA CYS A 106 1.84 10.27 -6.73
C CYS A 106 1.20 11.66 -6.87
N ILE A 107 -0.01 11.86 -6.33
CA ILE A 107 -0.64 13.19 -6.24
C ILE A 107 0.22 14.20 -5.47
N HIS A 108 1.11 13.73 -4.59
CA HIS A 108 1.98 14.60 -3.80
C HIS A 108 3.20 15.12 -4.56
N ILE A 109 3.51 14.53 -5.73
CA ILE A 109 4.70 14.87 -6.51
C ILE A 109 4.41 15.29 -7.95
N MET A 110 3.19 15.06 -8.43
CA MET A 110 2.79 15.42 -9.79
C MET A 110 1.33 15.85 -9.85
N ALA A 111 0.98 16.57 -10.92
CA ALA A 111 -0.42 16.85 -11.22
C ALA A 111 -1.12 15.55 -11.60
N LYS A 112 -1.89 15.02 -10.69
CA LYS A 112 -2.66 13.78 -10.85
C LYS A 112 -4.14 14.10 -10.64
N ALA A 113 -4.99 13.43 -11.41
CA ALA A 113 -6.42 13.44 -11.15
C ALA A 113 -6.71 12.76 -9.78
N LYS A 114 -7.93 12.93 -9.32
CA LYS A 114 -8.43 12.26 -8.11
C LYS A 114 -8.07 10.77 -8.12
N PRO A 115 -7.55 10.21 -7.01
CA PRO A 115 -7.32 8.77 -6.86
C PRO A 115 -8.61 7.99 -7.06
N THR A 116 -8.47 6.78 -7.60
CA THR A 116 -9.59 5.87 -7.87
C THR A 116 -9.21 4.45 -7.46
N MET A 117 -10.20 3.57 -7.38
CA MET A 117 -9.95 2.14 -7.17
C MET A 117 -9.08 1.50 -8.27
N ASP A 118 -9.07 2.09 -9.47
CA ASP A 118 -8.21 1.61 -10.55
C ASP A 118 -6.72 1.83 -10.24
N ASP A 119 -6.35 2.85 -9.46
CA ASP A 119 -4.97 3.04 -9.01
C ASP A 119 -4.52 1.85 -8.15
N MET A 120 -5.35 1.40 -7.21
CA MET A 120 -5.08 0.20 -6.40
C MET A 120 -4.99 -1.06 -7.28
N PHE A 121 -5.87 -1.21 -8.27
CA PHE A 121 -5.83 -2.35 -9.18
C PHE A 121 -4.54 -2.36 -10.03
N ILE A 122 -4.08 -1.19 -10.47
CA ILE A 122 -2.81 -1.03 -11.18
C ILE A 122 -1.65 -1.46 -10.27
N ASP A 123 -1.65 -1.04 -9.01
CA ASP A 123 -0.60 -1.41 -8.05
C ASP A 123 -0.56 -2.93 -7.82
N LEU A 124 -1.71 -3.57 -7.61
CA LEU A 124 -1.79 -5.04 -7.46
C LEU A 124 -1.25 -5.78 -8.69
N ILE A 125 -1.63 -5.34 -9.90
CA ILE A 125 -1.13 -5.94 -11.15
C ILE A 125 0.38 -5.71 -11.31
N ASN A 126 0.89 -4.54 -10.97
CA ASN A 126 2.32 -4.24 -11.07
C ASN A 126 3.13 -5.04 -10.04
N LEU A 127 2.65 -5.16 -8.80
CA LEU A 127 3.25 -6.04 -7.80
C LEU A 127 3.25 -7.50 -8.30
N GLY A 128 2.13 -7.95 -8.89
CA GLY A 128 2.05 -9.27 -9.52
C GLY A 128 3.17 -9.50 -10.54
N LYS A 129 3.43 -8.54 -11.41
CA LYS A 129 4.52 -8.60 -12.41
C LYS A 129 5.90 -8.58 -11.78
N ILE A 130 6.12 -7.71 -10.76
CA ILE A 130 7.40 -7.58 -10.05
C ILE A 130 7.77 -8.91 -9.38
N PHE A 131 6.80 -9.55 -8.71
CA PHE A 131 7.01 -10.77 -7.94
C PHE A 131 6.72 -12.06 -8.75
N ARG A 132 6.39 -11.98 -10.03
CA ARG A 132 6.08 -13.12 -10.91
C ARG A 132 4.88 -13.95 -10.42
N VAL A 133 3.84 -13.28 -9.97
CA VAL A 133 2.56 -13.86 -9.53
C VAL A 133 1.37 -13.23 -10.26
N GLU A 134 1.54 -12.97 -11.55
CA GLU A 134 0.60 -12.25 -12.41
C GLU A 134 -0.81 -12.87 -12.36
N GLU A 135 -0.92 -14.19 -12.51
CA GLU A 135 -2.22 -14.89 -12.50
C GLU A 135 -2.98 -14.67 -11.18
N ARG A 136 -2.25 -14.64 -10.06
CA ARG A 136 -2.84 -14.36 -8.75
C ARG A 136 -3.33 -12.93 -8.63
N ALA A 137 -2.55 -11.98 -9.12
CA ALA A 137 -2.90 -10.57 -9.11
C ALA A 137 -4.12 -10.28 -10.00
N GLU A 138 -4.16 -10.87 -11.19
CA GLU A 138 -5.28 -10.74 -12.12
C GLU A 138 -6.57 -11.32 -11.54
N ALA A 139 -6.51 -12.54 -10.97
CA ALA A 139 -7.66 -13.17 -10.33
C ALA A 139 -8.18 -12.36 -9.13
N LEU A 140 -7.27 -11.78 -8.32
CA LEU A 140 -7.65 -10.93 -7.20
C LEU A 140 -8.36 -9.66 -7.66
N VAL A 141 -7.80 -8.96 -8.65
CA VAL A 141 -8.39 -7.74 -9.23
C VAL A 141 -9.74 -8.02 -9.90
N GLU A 142 -9.87 -9.14 -10.63
CA GLU A 142 -11.13 -9.56 -11.21
C GLU A 142 -12.20 -9.78 -10.12
N GLY A 143 -11.83 -10.46 -9.03
CA GLY A 143 -12.71 -10.68 -7.89
C GLY A 143 -13.20 -9.36 -7.27
N TYR A 144 -12.32 -8.39 -7.07
CA TYR A 144 -12.70 -7.06 -6.57
C TYR A 144 -13.62 -6.31 -7.54
N LYS A 145 -13.30 -6.31 -8.84
CA LYS A 145 -14.15 -5.66 -9.87
C LYS A 145 -15.52 -6.29 -9.92
N LYS A 146 -15.61 -7.61 -9.82
CA LYS A 146 -16.89 -8.32 -9.77
C LYS A 146 -17.70 -7.90 -8.54
N GLY A 147 -17.09 -7.88 -7.34
CA GLY A 147 -17.76 -7.43 -6.11
C GLY A 147 -18.29 -5.99 -6.22
N LEU A 148 -17.48 -5.07 -6.75
CA LEU A 148 -17.91 -3.68 -7.00
C LEU A 148 -19.06 -3.60 -7.98
N SER A 149 -19.05 -4.40 -9.06
CA SER A 149 -20.14 -4.47 -10.04
C SER A 149 -21.44 -4.99 -9.42
N GLU A 150 -21.35 -6.01 -8.57
CA GLU A 150 -22.51 -6.55 -7.85
C GLU A 150 -23.14 -5.52 -6.91
N ILE A 151 -22.30 -4.78 -6.15
CA ILE A 151 -22.75 -3.67 -5.29
C ILE A 151 -23.42 -2.59 -6.13
N SER A 152 -22.77 -2.16 -7.21
CA SER A 152 -23.31 -1.14 -8.12
C SER A 152 -24.68 -1.55 -8.68
N SER A 153 -24.81 -2.81 -9.08
CA SER A 153 -26.08 -3.34 -9.59
C SER A 153 -27.20 -3.32 -8.55
N ARG A 154 -26.87 -3.65 -7.30
CA ARG A 154 -27.82 -3.59 -6.17
C ARG A 154 -28.26 -2.18 -5.83
N LEU A 155 -27.45 -1.18 -6.16
CA LEU A 155 -27.71 0.23 -5.92
C LEU A 155 -28.34 0.96 -7.12
N SER A 156 -28.62 0.27 -8.23
CA SER A 156 -29.13 0.86 -9.46
C SER A 156 -30.43 1.66 -9.30
N ASP A 157 -31.28 1.22 -8.37
CA ASP A 157 -32.58 1.86 -8.10
C ASP A 157 -32.53 3.00 -7.07
N VAL A 158 -31.35 3.28 -6.50
CA VAL A 158 -31.14 4.36 -5.53
C VAL A 158 -31.11 5.70 -6.27
N LYS A 159 -32.23 6.43 -6.25
CA LYS A 159 -32.39 7.70 -6.97
C LYS A 159 -31.74 8.90 -6.29
N ALA A 160 -31.52 8.83 -4.99
CA ALA A 160 -30.92 9.93 -4.22
C ALA A 160 -29.70 9.41 -3.45
N PRO A 161 -28.52 10.02 -3.61
CA PRO A 161 -27.34 9.63 -2.86
C PRO A 161 -27.53 9.92 -1.37
N VAL A 162 -27.12 8.96 -0.54
CA VAL A 162 -27.06 9.14 0.91
C VAL A 162 -25.84 9.99 1.26
N ARG A 163 -26.02 10.96 2.15
CA ARG A 163 -24.89 11.75 2.68
C ARG A 163 -24.15 10.91 3.72
N VAL A 164 -22.89 10.65 3.48
CA VAL A 164 -22.03 9.85 4.36
C VAL A 164 -20.88 10.70 4.88
N PHE A 165 -20.56 10.56 6.15
CA PHE A 165 -19.35 11.07 6.76
C PHE A 165 -18.50 9.86 7.17
N VAL A 166 -17.28 9.76 6.63
CA VAL A 166 -16.32 8.72 6.99
C VAL A 166 -15.40 9.30 8.05
N TYR A 167 -15.47 8.77 9.27
CA TYR A 167 -14.56 9.16 10.35
C TYR A 167 -13.26 8.37 10.24
N ASP A 168 -12.14 9.07 10.14
CA ASP A 168 -10.81 8.50 10.16
C ASP A 168 -10.21 8.55 11.58
N SER A 169 -10.13 9.74 12.16
CA SER A 169 -9.48 9.96 13.45
C SER A 169 -9.91 11.28 14.09
N GLY A 170 -9.33 11.60 15.26
CA GLY A 170 -9.50 12.87 15.97
C GLY A 170 -10.59 12.82 17.04
N THR A 171 -10.32 13.41 18.22
CA THR A 171 -11.23 13.43 19.37
C THR A 171 -12.04 14.72 19.46
N GLU A 172 -11.37 15.87 19.35
CA GLU A 172 -12.05 17.18 19.42
C GLU A 172 -12.54 17.64 18.04
N LYS A 173 -11.75 17.38 16.99
CA LYS A 173 -12.10 17.65 15.60
C LYS A 173 -11.96 16.37 14.82
N PRO A 174 -13.06 15.84 14.25
CA PRO A 174 -12.99 14.64 13.45
C PRO A 174 -12.24 14.92 12.14
N PHE A 175 -11.32 14.02 11.81
CA PHE A 175 -10.66 13.98 10.51
C PHE A 175 -11.37 12.97 9.61
N THR A 176 -11.31 13.24 8.32
CA THR A 176 -11.87 12.37 7.26
C THR A 176 -11.01 12.47 6.03
N SER A 177 -11.01 11.41 5.22
CA SER A 177 -10.38 11.44 3.92
C SER A 177 -11.01 12.50 3.04
N GLY A 178 -10.18 13.34 2.44
CA GLY A 178 -10.60 14.29 1.44
C GLY A 178 -10.81 13.61 0.08
N ARG A 179 -11.18 14.44 -0.92
CA ARG A 179 -11.39 13.96 -2.30
C ARG A 179 -10.14 13.43 -3.02
N PHE A 180 -8.99 13.48 -2.38
CA PHE A 180 -7.68 13.10 -2.92
C PHE A 180 -7.09 11.86 -2.22
N GLY A 181 -7.87 11.17 -1.43
CA GLY A 181 -7.51 9.88 -0.83
C GLY A 181 -8.56 8.82 -1.13
N ILE A 182 -8.16 7.57 -1.12
CA ILE A 182 -9.06 6.41 -1.10
C ILE A 182 -9.36 6.14 0.38
N PRO A 183 -10.62 6.21 0.81
CA PRO A 183 -10.98 5.99 2.21
C PRO A 183 -10.83 4.53 2.63
#